data_13a1434bdcd5dd28960485320a01e048
#
_entry.id   13a1434bdcd5dd28960485320a01e048
#
_cell.length_a   1.000
_cell.length_b   1.000
_cell.length_c   1.000
_cell.angle_alpha   90.00
_cell.angle_beta   90.00
_cell.angle_gamma   90.00
#
_symmetry.space_group_name_H-M   'P 1'
#
loop_
_entity.id
_entity.type
_entity.pdbx_description
1 polymer ?
#
loop_
_entity_poly.entity_id
_entity_poly.type
_entity_poly.pdbx_seq_one_letter_code
_entity_poly.pdbx_strand_id
1 'polypeptide(L)'
;LAGPLLNAQILGFQQKAAEAQARQAVAQYEQSVLVAFKEVEDSLVAVRTVREQRAAQLQQVEALRSALSLANLRYKGGLANYLDVLIAQRNLFEAELALMGTHRLHLVSIVQLYKALGGGWTPEGQPSVAPVPAGAEKS
;
A
#
# COMPACT_ATOMS: atom_id res chain seq x y z
N LEU A 1 5.12 -14.40 66.53
CA LEU A 1 5.83 -15.47 65.77
C LEU A 1 5.16 -15.82 64.39
N ALA A 2 4.28 -14.97 63.85
CA ALA A 2 3.61 -15.23 62.56
C ALA A 2 4.26 -14.48 61.37
N GLY A 3 5.25 -13.62 61.58
CA GLY A 3 5.83 -12.75 60.54
C GLY A 3 6.62 -13.46 59.41
N PRO A 4 7.46 -14.44 59.64
CA PRO A 4 8.30 -15.04 58.57
C PRO A 4 7.52 -15.94 57.58
N LEU A 5 6.43 -16.59 58.02
CA LEU A 5 5.64 -17.48 57.16
C LEU A 5 4.75 -16.70 56.17
N LEU A 6 4.24 -15.54 56.57
CA LEU A 6 3.47 -14.66 55.67
C LEU A 6 4.36 -14.02 54.61
N ASN A 7 5.62 -13.68 54.95
CA ASN A 7 6.57 -13.16 53.94
C ASN A 7 6.96 -14.20 52.89
N ALA A 8 7.13 -15.47 53.27
CA ALA A 8 7.43 -16.53 52.32
C ALA A 8 6.28 -16.78 51.32
N GLN A 9 5.04 -16.71 51.76
CA GLN A 9 3.86 -16.79 50.89
C GLN A 9 3.76 -15.60 49.94
N ILE A 10 3.98 -14.39 50.37
CA ILE A 10 3.96 -13.18 49.55
C ILE A 10 5.06 -13.24 48.48
N LEU A 11 6.26 -13.66 48.84
CA LEU A 11 7.38 -13.88 47.88
C LEU A 11 7.02 -14.93 46.80
N GLY A 12 6.37 -16.04 47.20
CA GLY A 12 5.91 -17.05 46.28
C GLY A 12 4.85 -16.55 45.30
N PHE A 13 3.92 -15.68 45.72
CA PHE A 13 2.95 -15.07 44.83
C PHE A 13 3.60 -14.02 43.92
N GLN A 14 4.56 -13.24 44.38
CA GLN A 14 5.32 -12.30 43.58
C GLN A 14 6.14 -13.01 42.50
N GLN A 15 6.77 -14.13 42.81
CA GLN A 15 7.50 -14.93 41.84
C GLN A 15 6.56 -15.48 40.74
N LYS A 16 5.41 -16.05 41.12
CA LYS A 16 4.41 -16.54 40.16
C LYS A 16 3.85 -15.43 39.28
N ALA A 17 3.65 -14.23 39.84
CA ALA A 17 3.22 -13.06 39.09
C ALA A 17 4.29 -12.64 38.06
N ALA A 18 5.56 -12.60 38.47
CA ALA A 18 6.68 -12.29 37.57
C ALA A 18 6.84 -13.32 36.44
N GLU A 19 6.69 -14.61 36.75
CA GLU A 19 6.70 -15.67 35.75
C GLU A 19 5.52 -15.57 34.76
N ALA A 20 4.33 -15.19 35.24
CA ALA A 20 3.18 -14.96 34.38
C ALA A 20 3.39 -13.74 33.47
N GLN A 21 3.96 -12.66 33.97
CA GLN A 21 4.33 -11.48 33.18
C GLN A 21 5.38 -11.80 32.13
N ALA A 22 6.40 -12.60 32.46
CA ALA A 22 7.41 -13.04 31.51
C ALA A 22 6.76 -13.85 30.36
N ARG A 23 5.88 -14.81 30.69
CA ARG A 23 5.15 -15.58 29.68
C ARG A 23 4.25 -14.70 28.80
N GLN A 24 3.58 -13.71 29.40
CA GLN A 24 2.79 -12.74 28.67
C GLN A 24 3.65 -11.92 27.69
N ALA A 25 4.82 -11.47 28.12
CA ALA A 25 5.74 -10.72 27.27
C ALA A 25 6.24 -11.55 26.08
N VAL A 26 6.53 -12.84 26.28
CA VAL A 26 6.91 -13.77 25.20
C VAL A 26 5.75 -13.93 24.19
N ALA A 27 4.53 -14.17 24.67
CA ALA A 27 3.35 -14.29 23.80
C ALA A 27 3.06 -13.01 23.01
N GLN A 28 3.24 -11.84 23.63
CA GLN A 28 3.10 -10.55 22.95
C GLN A 28 4.18 -10.35 21.87
N TYR A 29 5.41 -10.78 22.13
CA TYR A 29 6.48 -10.75 21.14
C TYR A 29 6.16 -11.65 19.95
N GLU A 30 5.76 -12.90 20.19
CA GLU A 30 5.36 -13.84 19.13
C GLU A 30 4.22 -13.28 18.29
N GLN A 31 3.19 -12.70 18.93
CA GLN A 31 2.09 -12.05 18.24
C GLN A 31 2.57 -10.86 17.37
N SER A 32 3.48 -10.03 17.89
CA SER A 32 4.03 -8.90 17.15
C SER A 32 4.78 -9.33 15.90
N VAL A 33 5.53 -10.42 16.00
CA VAL A 33 6.24 -11.02 14.86
C VAL A 33 5.26 -11.52 13.80
N LEU A 34 4.21 -12.25 14.21
CA LEU A 34 3.17 -12.73 13.29
C LEU A 34 2.43 -11.60 12.59
N VAL A 35 2.10 -10.52 13.32
CA VAL A 35 1.46 -9.32 12.75
C VAL A 35 2.38 -8.68 11.72
N ALA A 36 3.67 -8.51 12.02
CA ALA A 36 4.62 -7.94 11.09
C ALA A 36 4.74 -8.75 9.79
N PHE A 37 4.82 -10.09 9.88
CA PHE A 37 4.82 -10.95 8.70
C PHE A 37 3.54 -10.81 7.88
N LYS A 38 2.39 -10.80 8.55
CA LYS A 38 1.10 -10.60 7.89
C LYS A 38 1.04 -9.26 7.15
N GLU A 39 1.49 -8.18 7.75
CA GLU A 39 1.52 -6.85 7.12
C GLU A 39 2.39 -6.82 5.85
N VAL A 40 3.53 -7.51 5.87
CA VAL A 40 4.39 -7.64 4.69
C VAL A 40 3.70 -8.45 3.60
N GLU A 41 3.11 -9.60 3.94
CA GLU A 41 2.40 -10.45 2.97
C GLU A 41 1.21 -9.72 2.36
N ASP A 42 0.37 -9.08 3.17
CA ASP A 42 -0.77 -8.29 2.72
C ASP A 42 -0.33 -7.15 1.77
N SER A 43 0.78 -6.49 2.10
CA SER A 43 1.35 -5.42 1.28
C SER A 43 1.89 -5.93 -0.06
N LEU A 44 2.52 -7.09 -0.09
CA LEU A 44 3.01 -7.73 -1.32
C LEU A 44 1.85 -8.14 -2.24
N VAL A 45 0.80 -8.74 -1.67
CA VAL A 45 -0.42 -9.10 -2.40
C VAL A 45 -1.09 -7.84 -2.96
N ALA A 46 -1.19 -6.77 -2.16
CA ALA A 46 -1.78 -5.51 -2.60
C ALA A 46 -1.02 -4.90 -3.79
N VAL A 47 0.32 -4.83 -3.73
CA VAL A 47 1.15 -4.32 -4.85
C VAL A 47 0.93 -5.15 -6.12
N ARG A 48 0.92 -6.47 -6.01
CA ARG A 48 0.71 -7.37 -7.14
C ARG A 48 -0.68 -7.17 -7.76
N THR A 49 -1.73 -7.21 -6.93
CA THR A 49 -3.12 -7.09 -7.38
C THR A 49 -3.38 -5.75 -8.07
N VAL A 50 -2.91 -4.64 -7.49
CA VAL A 50 -3.09 -3.30 -8.07
C VAL A 50 -2.29 -3.16 -9.37
N ARG A 51 -1.12 -3.78 -9.47
CA ARG A 51 -0.34 -3.82 -10.72
C ARG A 51 -1.08 -4.56 -11.84
N GLU A 52 -1.66 -5.72 -11.53
CA GLU A 52 -2.45 -6.52 -12.49
C GLU A 52 -3.71 -5.75 -12.93
N GLN A 53 -4.41 -5.13 -11.99
CA GLN A 53 -5.57 -4.28 -12.27
C GLN A 53 -5.20 -3.11 -13.20
N ARG A 54 -4.09 -2.42 -12.92
CA ARG A 54 -3.60 -1.32 -13.75
C ARG A 54 -3.29 -1.79 -15.18
N ALA A 55 -2.69 -2.97 -15.34
CA ALA A 55 -2.40 -3.53 -16.66
C ALA A 55 -3.69 -3.81 -17.46
N ALA A 56 -4.72 -4.38 -16.83
CA ALA A 56 -6.02 -4.60 -17.45
C ALA A 56 -6.71 -3.28 -17.84
N GLN A 57 -6.67 -2.26 -16.98
CA GLN A 57 -7.24 -0.95 -17.26
C GLN A 57 -6.51 -0.21 -18.39
N LEU A 58 -5.19 -0.37 -18.53
CA LEU A 58 -4.45 0.16 -19.66
C LEU A 58 -4.96 -0.43 -20.99
N GLN A 59 -5.19 -1.74 -21.03
CA GLN A 59 -5.77 -2.40 -22.22
C GLN A 59 -7.19 -1.89 -22.51
N GLN A 60 -8.00 -1.69 -21.47
CA GLN A 60 -9.35 -1.13 -21.58
C GLN A 60 -9.33 0.29 -22.19
N VAL A 61 -8.47 1.17 -21.68
CA VAL A 61 -8.31 2.54 -22.21
C VAL A 61 -7.91 2.51 -23.69
N GLU A 62 -6.98 1.63 -24.08
CA GLU A 62 -6.54 1.52 -25.47
C GLU A 62 -7.65 1.03 -26.41
N ALA A 63 -8.45 0.05 -25.95
CA ALA A 63 -9.63 -0.41 -26.67
C ALA A 63 -10.68 0.68 -26.85
N LEU A 64 -10.96 1.46 -25.79
CA LEU A 64 -11.92 2.58 -25.83
C LEU A 64 -11.42 3.73 -26.70
N ARG A 65 -10.11 4.01 -26.72
CA ARG A 65 -9.50 4.97 -27.62
C ARG A 65 -9.67 4.59 -29.10
N SER A 66 -9.48 3.31 -29.39
CA SER A 66 -9.75 2.75 -30.72
C SER A 66 -11.23 2.82 -31.10
N ALA A 67 -12.13 2.54 -30.16
CA ALA A 67 -13.57 2.65 -30.34
C ALA A 67 -14.00 4.11 -30.62
N LEU A 68 -13.46 5.08 -29.91
CA LEU A 68 -13.69 6.51 -30.16
C LEU A 68 -13.21 6.92 -31.55
N SER A 69 -12.03 6.46 -31.97
CA SER A 69 -11.50 6.70 -33.31
C SER A 69 -12.45 6.18 -34.39
N LEU A 70 -12.97 4.97 -34.22
CA LEU A 70 -13.93 4.35 -35.15
C LEU A 70 -15.27 5.10 -35.16
N ALA A 71 -15.79 5.52 -34.00
CA ALA A 71 -17.00 6.32 -33.88
C ALA A 71 -16.88 7.65 -34.65
N ASN A 72 -15.74 8.32 -34.50
CA ASN A 72 -15.44 9.54 -35.25
C ASN A 72 -15.40 9.33 -36.79
N LEU A 73 -14.78 8.22 -37.25
CA LEU A 73 -14.73 7.87 -38.67
C LEU A 73 -16.14 7.60 -39.24
N ARG A 74 -16.97 6.87 -38.51
CA ARG A 74 -18.36 6.58 -38.91
C ARG A 74 -19.21 7.85 -38.96
N TYR A 75 -19.06 8.74 -37.97
CA TYR A 75 -19.74 10.01 -37.95
C TYR A 75 -19.34 10.88 -39.14
N LYS A 76 -18.04 11.05 -39.43
CA LYS A 76 -17.54 11.79 -40.59
C LYS A 76 -17.99 11.22 -41.90
N GLY A 77 -18.19 9.90 -42.00
CA GLY A 77 -18.74 9.21 -43.16
C GLY A 77 -20.27 9.25 -43.26
N GLY A 78 -20.98 9.90 -42.35
CA GLY A 78 -22.44 9.99 -42.32
C GLY A 78 -23.13 8.68 -41.92
N LEU A 79 -22.37 7.68 -41.35
CA LEU A 79 -22.87 6.36 -41.02
C LEU A 79 -23.28 6.21 -39.54
N ALA A 80 -23.05 7.21 -38.72
CA ALA A 80 -23.38 7.21 -37.29
C ALA A 80 -23.82 8.58 -36.81
N ASN A 81 -24.56 8.60 -35.69
CA ASN A 81 -25.00 9.82 -35.05
C ASN A 81 -23.85 10.42 -34.20
N TYR A 82 -23.83 11.73 -34.03
CA TYR A 82 -22.88 12.42 -33.12
C TYR A 82 -23.02 11.97 -31.66
N LEU A 83 -24.21 11.52 -31.25
CA LEU A 83 -24.41 10.91 -29.92
C LEU A 83 -23.50 9.72 -29.66
N ASP A 84 -23.23 8.89 -30.68
CA ASP A 84 -22.33 7.73 -30.54
C ASP A 84 -20.89 8.17 -30.22
N VAL A 85 -20.45 9.30 -30.81
CA VAL A 85 -19.13 9.88 -30.52
C VAL A 85 -19.08 10.38 -29.08
N LEU A 86 -20.12 11.07 -28.59
CA LEU A 86 -20.21 11.57 -27.23
C LEU A 86 -20.20 10.42 -26.20
N ILE A 87 -20.92 9.35 -26.48
CA ILE A 87 -20.92 8.15 -25.63
C ILE A 87 -19.52 7.53 -25.57
N ALA A 88 -18.84 7.38 -26.70
CA ALA A 88 -17.50 6.85 -26.76
C ALA A 88 -16.48 7.73 -26.02
N GLN A 89 -16.60 9.07 -26.14
CA GLN A 89 -15.77 10.02 -25.39
C GLN A 89 -15.98 9.91 -23.88
N ARG A 90 -17.25 9.84 -23.43
CA ARG A 90 -17.55 9.67 -22.01
C ARG A 90 -16.97 8.37 -21.45
N ASN A 91 -17.15 7.26 -22.17
CA ASN A 91 -16.64 5.95 -21.74
C ASN A 91 -15.11 5.94 -21.65
N LEU A 92 -14.42 6.57 -22.60
CA LEU A 92 -12.97 6.73 -22.56
C LEU A 92 -12.55 7.57 -21.36
N PHE A 93 -13.19 8.70 -21.13
CA PHE A 93 -12.89 9.59 -20.00
C PHE A 93 -13.05 8.87 -18.64
N GLU A 94 -14.14 8.13 -18.46
CA GLU A 94 -14.39 7.33 -17.24
C GLU A 94 -13.30 6.27 -17.03
N ALA A 95 -12.86 5.60 -18.09
CA ALA A 95 -11.79 4.61 -18.01
C ALA A 95 -10.42 5.24 -17.70
N GLU A 96 -10.10 6.38 -18.29
CA GLU A 96 -8.87 7.12 -18.00
C GLU A 96 -8.85 7.63 -16.56
N LEU A 97 -9.98 8.11 -16.03
CA LEU A 97 -10.10 8.51 -14.64
C LEU A 97 -9.90 7.34 -13.67
N ALA A 98 -10.50 6.17 -13.98
CA ALA A 98 -10.32 4.96 -13.20
C ALA A 98 -8.85 4.49 -13.21
N LEU A 99 -8.18 4.55 -14.35
CA LEU A 99 -6.75 4.22 -14.49
C LEU A 99 -5.87 5.15 -13.64
N MET A 100 -6.16 6.46 -13.58
CA MET A 100 -5.43 7.39 -12.74
C MET A 100 -5.62 7.08 -11.24
N GLY A 101 -6.85 6.70 -10.85
CA GLY A 101 -7.15 6.23 -9.49
C GLY A 101 -6.33 5.01 -9.11
N THR A 102 -6.27 4.02 -9.98
CA THR A 102 -5.48 2.79 -9.76
C THR A 102 -3.98 3.07 -9.78
N HIS A 103 -3.50 3.99 -10.63
CA HIS A 103 -2.10 4.40 -10.60
C HIS A 103 -1.71 5.01 -9.24
N ARG A 104 -2.55 5.88 -8.69
CA ARG A 104 -2.34 6.41 -7.33
C ARG A 104 -2.31 5.29 -6.28
N LEU A 105 -3.26 4.34 -6.35
CA LEU A 105 -3.30 3.19 -5.43
C LEU A 105 -2.02 2.34 -5.53
N HIS A 106 -1.48 2.16 -6.73
CA HIS A 106 -0.23 1.44 -6.93
C HIS A 106 0.95 2.11 -6.21
N LEU A 107 1.08 3.43 -6.32
CA LEU A 107 2.11 4.18 -5.62
C LEU A 107 1.95 4.09 -4.09
N VAL A 108 0.71 4.20 -3.60
CA VAL A 108 0.41 4.05 -2.17
C VAL A 108 0.77 2.65 -1.67
N SER A 109 0.44 1.59 -2.43
CA SER A 109 0.76 0.22 -2.04
C SER A 109 2.27 -0.05 -1.97
N ILE A 110 3.08 0.57 -2.86
CA ILE A 110 4.54 0.52 -2.79
C ILE A 110 5.06 1.19 -1.50
N VAL A 111 4.51 2.35 -1.15
CA VAL A 111 4.89 3.05 0.10
C VAL A 111 4.51 2.23 1.32
N GLN A 112 3.33 1.58 1.31
CA GLN A 112 2.90 0.70 2.40
C GLN A 112 3.83 -0.52 2.54
N LEU A 113 4.20 -1.15 1.44
CA LEU A 113 5.17 -2.25 1.44
C LEU A 113 6.53 -1.79 2.01
N TYR A 114 7.02 -0.61 1.59
CA TYR A 114 8.25 -0.04 2.11
C TYR A 114 8.17 0.19 3.63
N LYS A 115 7.05 0.66 4.14
CA LYS A 115 6.81 0.83 5.58
C LYS A 115 6.75 -0.51 6.32
N ALA A 116 6.05 -1.50 5.77
CA ALA A 116 5.93 -2.84 6.36
C ALA A 116 7.29 -3.56 6.45
N LEU A 117 8.19 -3.29 5.51
CA LEU A 117 9.58 -3.80 5.54
C LEU A 117 10.50 -3.02 6.50
N GLY A 118 9.96 -2.09 7.29
CA GLY A 118 10.74 -1.26 8.21
C GLY A 118 11.46 -0.10 7.51
N GLY A 119 10.90 0.39 6.40
CA GLY A 119 11.46 1.51 5.65
C GLY A 119 11.65 2.76 6.52
N GLY A 120 12.80 3.38 6.36
CA GLY A 120 13.26 4.50 7.18
C GLY A 120 14.42 4.16 8.11
N TRP A 121 14.85 2.89 8.14
CA TRP A 121 16.07 2.50 8.82
C TRP A 121 17.27 2.88 7.92
N THR A 122 18.01 3.88 8.33
CA THR A 122 19.34 4.18 7.77
C THR A 122 20.38 3.46 8.62
N PRO A 123 21.26 2.61 8.05
CA PRO A 123 22.39 2.08 8.80
C PRO A 123 23.18 3.26 9.38
N GLU A 124 23.45 3.20 10.69
CA GLU A 124 24.33 4.19 11.32
C GLU A 124 25.66 4.19 10.54
N GLY A 125 25.93 5.29 9.84
CA GLY A 125 27.17 5.45 9.04
C GLY A 125 26.99 5.85 7.56
N GLN A 126 25.77 5.84 7.00
CA GLN A 126 25.60 6.48 5.70
C GLN A 126 25.33 7.99 5.88
N PRO A 127 26.13 8.87 5.24
CA PRO A 127 25.85 10.29 5.26
C PRO A 127 24.46 10.52 4.67
N SER A 128 23.61 11.26 5.39
CA SER A 128 22.32 11.70 4.90
C SER A 128 22.55 12.35 3.53
N VAL A 129 21.88 11.84 2.50
CA VAL A 129 21.86 12.50 1.20
C VAL A 129 21.27 13.88 1.45
N ALA A 130 22.13 14.89 1.47
CA ALA A 130 21.72 16.28 1.60
C ALA A 130 20.72 16.60 0.49
N PRO A 131 19.63 17.32 0.78
CA PRO A 131 18.69 17.74 -0.25
C PRO A 131 19.46 18.49 -1.33
N VAL A 132 19.30 18.03 -2.58
CA VAL A 132 19.87 18.72 -3.75
C VAL A 132 19.35 20.17 -3.72
N PRO A 133 20.21 21.20 -3.66
CA PRO A 133 19.77 22.58 -3.66
C PRO A 133 19.02 22.85 -4.97
N ALA A 134 17.74 23.16 -4.87
CA ALA A 134 16.95 23.69 -5.96
C ALA A 134 17.49 25.10 -6.30
N GLY A 135 18.35 25.20 -7.30
CA GLY A 135 18.85 26.52 -7.70
C GLY A 135 20.17 26.51 -8.41
N ALA A 136 20.22 25.99 -9.63
CA ALA A 136 21.26 26.35 -10.60
C ALA A 136 20.69 26.27 -12.02
N GLU A 137 19.68 27.11 -12.26
CA GLU A 137 19.19 27.38 -13.61
C GLU A 137 19.05 28.91 -13.74
N LYS A 138 20.16 29.57 -13.96
CA LYS A 138 20.24 30.93 -14.52
C LYS A 138 21.68 31.19 -15.02
N SER A 139 21.90 30.99 -16.25
CA SER A 139 22.65 31.87 -17.17
C SER A 139 22.69 31.29 -18.56
#